data_1708d9a318b5aa00d7d6f439654dfcfd
#
_entry.id   1708d9a318b5aa00d7d6f439654dfcfd
#
_cell.length_a   1.000
_cell.length_b   1.000
_cell.length_c   1.000
_cell.angle_alpha   90.00
_cell.angle_beta   90.00
_cell.angle_gamma   90.00
#
_symmetry.space_group_name_H-M   'P 1'
#
loop_
_entity.id
_entity.type
_entity.pdbx_description
1 polymer ?
#
loop_
_entity_poly.entity_id
_entity_poly.type
_entity_poly.pdbx_seq_one_letter_code
_entity_poly.pdbx_strand_id
1 'polypeptide(L)'
;MRRVVTVKLVNGLAAQICSVGGAARVGAIRVSTPMRTWKKGTAVASTSTLDNVINLCKRRGFVFPCGEIYGGTRAAWDYGPFGVELKENIKRQWWRAMVTRRDDVVGLDSSVILPREVWVASGHVGVFNDPLTECLSCHKRMRADHLQEGHAAKHGIADPDSISLEEVNCPNCGNKGQWTEPRDFNMMLKTYLGPVEDKSGLHYLRPETAQGIFVNFQNVLTSARKKPPFGIAQTGKSFRNEITPGNFIFRTREFEQMAMEFFVEPGTDEEWHQYWIDVRTAWYTD
;
A
#
# COMPACT_ATOMS: atom_id res chain seq x y z
N MET A 1 18.61 -19.38 16.26
CA MET A 1 17.56 -18.37 16.00
C MET A 1 16.27 -19.10 15.67
N ARG A 2 15.24 -18.98 16.51
CA ARG A 2 13.91 -19.55 16.19
C ARG A 2 13.32 -18.75 15.04
N ARG A 3 12.82 -19.42 14.02
CA ARG A 3 12.12 -18.77 12.92
C ARG A 3 10.81 -18.20 13.47
N VAL A 4 10.53 -16.96 13.17
CA VAL A 4 9.25 -16.29 13.51
C VAL A 4 8.52 -16.04 12.20
N VAL A 5 7.25 -16.38 12.14
CA VAL A 5 6.37 -16.11 11.01
C VAL A 5 5.53 -14.89 11.34
N THR A 6 5.32 -14.02 10.38
CA THR A 6 4.53 -12.81 10.57
C THR A 6 3.26 -12.88 9.74
N VAL A 7 2.14 -12.58 10.37
CA VAL A 7 0.87 -12.34 9.69
C VAL A 7 0.70 -10.84 9.50
N LYS A 8 0.81 -10.38 8.27
CA LYS A 8 0.70 -8.96 7.92
C LYS A 8 -0.75 -8.59 7.64
N LEU A 9 -1.26 -7.64 8.38
CA LEU A 9 -2.60 -7.08 8.20
C LEU A 9 -2.46 -5.66 7.62
N VAL A 10 -2.74 -5.51 6.35
CA VAL A 10 -2.76 -4.22 5.67
C VAL A 10 -4.21 -3.83 5.40
N ASN A 11 -4.53 -2.54 5.45
CA ASN A 11 -5.86 -2.03 5.12
C ASN A 11 -6.29 -2.45 3.70
N GLY A 12 -7.22 -3.39 3.65
CA GLY A 12 -7.69 -4.03 2.43
C GLY A 12 -7.49 -5.55 2.54
N LEU A 13 -8.50 -6.30 2.30
CA LEU A 13 -8.75 -7.75 2.40
C LEU A 13 -7.63 -8.76 2.03
N ALA A 14 -6.36 -8.40 2.11
CA ALA A 14 -5.24 -9.30 1.86
C ALA A 14 -4.34 -9.40 3.09
N ALA A 15 -4.26 -10.57 3.69
CA ALA A 15 -3.21 -10.93 4.64
C ALA A 15 -2.05 -11.57 3.87
N GLN A 16 -0.82 -11.20 4.21
CA GLN A 16 0.38 -11.74 3.60
C GLN A 16 1.26 -12.37 4.67
N ILE A 17 1.66 -13.61 4.46
CA ILE A 17 2.54 -14.34 5.38
C ILE A 17 3.99 -14.12 4.94
N CYS A 18 4.84 -13.63 5.83
CA CYS A 18 6.27 -13.46 5.62
C CYS A 18 7.07 -14.20 6.67
N SER A 19 8.08 -14.96 6.28
CA SER A 19 9.04 -15.57 7.20
C SER A 19 10.27 -14.66 7.37
N VAL A 20 10.68 -14.40 8.60
CA VAL A 20 11.89 -13.63 8.93
C VAL A 20 13.02 -14.61 9.24
N GLY A 21 13.99 -14.70 8.34
CA GLY A 21 15.21 -15.49 8.56
C GLY A 21 15.69 -16.28 7.35
N GLY A 22 16.63 -15.71 6.60
CA GLY A 22 17.33 -16.30 5.44
C GLY A 22 16.62 -16.02 4.13
N ALA A 23 17.41 -15.75 3.08
CA ALA A 23 16.95 -15.45 1.73
C ALA A 23 15.95 -16.52 1.22
N ALA A 24 14.70 -16.33 1.52
CA ALA A 24 13.62 -17.17 1.04
C ALA A 24 12.82 -16.35 0.02
N ARG A 25 12.68 -16.91 -1.16
CA ARG A 25 11.84 -16.38 -2.22
C ARG A 25 10.45 -16.11 -1.67
N VAL A 26 9.97 -14.91 -1.86
CA VAL A 26 8.59 -14.52 -1.56
C VAL A 26 7.70 -15.32 -2.51
N GLY A 27 7.21 -16.45 -2.04
CA GLY A 27 6.15 -17.19 -2.70
C GLY A 27 4.83 -16.54 -2.32
N ALA A 28 4.18 -15.85 -3.25
CA ALA A 28 2.80 -15.47 -3.08
C ALA A 28 1.97 -16.76 -3.10
N ILE A 29 1.49 -17.19 -1.96
CA ILE A 29 0.49 -18.25 -1.90
C ILE A 29 -0.83 -17.61 -2.37
N ARG A 30 -1.22 -17.90 -3.60
CA ARG A 30 -2.60 -17.68 -4.04
C ARG A 30 -3.46 -18.71 -3.32
N VAL A 31 -4.07 -18.30 -2.22
CA VAL A 31 -5.18 -19.08 -1.68
C VAL A 31 -6.36 -18.90 -2.60
N SER A 32 -6.60 -19.86 -3.47
CA SER A 32 -7.84 -19.99 -4.23
C SER A 32 -8.93 -20.53 -3.31
N THR A 33 -9.40 -19.74 -2.37
CA THR A 33 -10.69 -19.98 -1.77
C THR A 33 -11.73 -19.60 -2.83
N PRO A 34 -12.69 -20.48 -3.20
CA PRO A 34 -13.74 -20.08 -4.09
C PRO A 34 -14.47 -18.92 -3.41
N MET A 35 -14.33 -17.71 -3.96
CA MET A 35 -15.17 -16.59 -3.60
C MET A 35 -16.61 -17.11 -3.69
N ARG A 36 -17.29 -17.23 -2.55
CA ARG A 36 -18.73 -17.26 -2.55
C ARG A 36 -19.14 -16.09 -3.44
N THR A 37 -19.74 -16.42 -4.56
CA THR A 37 -20.28 -15.44 -5.49
C THR A 37 -21.19 -14.52 -4.70
N TRP A 38 -20.65 -13.39 -4.31
CA TRP A 38 -21.48 -12.28 -3.87
C TRP A 38 -22.35 -11.97 -5.07
N LYS A 39 -23.64 -12.26 -4.97
CA LYS A 39 -24.60 -11.89 -6.00
C LYS A 39 -24.35 -10.42 -6.27
N LYS A 40 -24.11 -10.08 -7.54
CA LYS A 40 -24.09 -8.71 -8.04
C LYS A 40 -25.42 -8.06 -7.63
N GLY A 41 -25.43 -7.55 -6.43
CA GLY A 41 -26.47 -6.70 -5.89
C GLY A 41 -25.96 -5.28 -5.98
N THR A 42 -26.61 -4.51 -6.82
CA THR A 42 -26.54 -3.07 -6.98
C THR A 42 -25.35 -2.51 -7.77
N ALA A 43 -25.74 -1.84 -8.83
CA ALA A 43 -24.97 -1.09 -9.79
C ALA A 43 -23.78 -0.36 -9.16
N VAL A 44 -22.61 -0.50 -9.81
CA VAL A 44 -21.51 0.46 -9.71
C VAL A 44 -22.11 1.86 -9.69
N ALA A 45 -21.93 2.58 -8.60
CA ALA A 45 -22.35 3.97 -8.49
C ALA A 45 -21.92 4.70 -9.74
N SER A 46 -22.86 5.35 -10.43
CA SER A 46 -22.57 6.09 -11.66
C SER A 46 -21.43 7.08 -11.38
N THR A 47 -20.61 7.36 -12.36
CA THR A 47 -19.51 8.37 -12.30
C THR A 47 -20.00 9.67 -11.67
N SER A 48 -21.26 10.04 -11.89
CA SER A 48 -21.93 11.18 -11.29
C SER A 48 -22.05 11.13 -9.75
N THR A 49 -22.16 9.95 -9.15
CA THR A 49 -22.28 9.81 -7.69
C THR A 49 -20.94 10.08 -7.00
N LEU A 50 -19.83 9.56 -7.54
CA LEU A 50 -18.50 9.81 -7.01
C LEU A 50 -18.12 11.30 -7.12
N ASP A 51 -18.39 11.93 -8.26
CA ASP A 51 -18.15 13.35 -8.47
C ASP A 51 -18.95 14.22 -7.49
N ASN A 52 -20.20 13.85 -7.22
CA ASN A 52 -21.02 14.51 -6.22
C ASN A 52 -20.43 14.39 -4.81
N VAL A 53 -19.94 13.20 -4.43
CA VAL A 53 -19.26 12.99 -3.15
C VAL A 53 -17.98 13.81 -3.05
N ILE A 54 -17.15 13.82 -4.09
CA ILE A 54 -15.92 14.63 -4.16
C ILE A 54 -16.24 16.12 -3.97
N ASN A 55 -17.21 16.61 -4.70
CA ASN A 55 -17.64 18.02 -4.62
C ASN A 55 -18.23 18.35 -3.24
N LEU A 56 -18.97 17.45 -2.64
CA LEU A 56 -19.48 17.61 -1.28
C LEU A 56 -18.32 17.67 -0.27
N CYS A 57 -17.37 16.74 -0.36
CA CYS A 57 -16.20 16.69 0.54
C CYS A 57 -15.38 18.00 0.49
N LYS A 58 -15.14 18.54 -0.70
CA LYS A 58 -14.45 19.81 -0.87
C LYS A 58 -15.23 20.99 -0.24
N ARG A 59 -16.51 21.13 -0.59
CA ARG A 59 -17.36 22.23 -0.10
C ARG A 59 -17.58 22.19 1.41
N ARG A 60 -17.58 20.99 2.02
CA ARG A 60 -17.81 20.81 3.45
C ARG A 60 -16.53 20.79 4.28
N GLY A 61 -15.36 20.99 3.64
CA GLY A 61 -14.08 21.02 4.36
C GLY A 61 -13.60 19.67 4.88
N PHE A 62 -13.92 18.58 4.17
CA PHE A 62 -13.31 17.30 4.43
C PHE A 62 -11.90 17.22 3.84
N VAL A 63 -11.75 17.68 2.59
CA VAL A 63 -10.44 17.70 1.92
C VAL A 63 -10.33 18.91 0.99
N PHE A 64 -9.10 19.37 0.79
CA PHE A 64 -8.73 20.41 -0.16
C PHE A 64 -7.60 19.92 -1.05
N PRO A 65 -7.50 20.36 -2.33
CA PRO A 65 -6.30 20.12 -3.12
C PRO A 65 -5.08 20.74 -2.45
N CYS A 66 -4.03 19.97 -2.27
CA CYS A 66 -2.81 20.44 -1.63
C CYS A 66 -2.15 21.54 -2.47
N GLY A 67 -1.85 22.68 -1.86
CA GLY A 67 -1.23 23.83 -2.53
C GLY A 67 -2.11 24.49 -3.60
N GLU A 68 -3.42 24.47 -3.45
CA GLU A 68 -4.39 24.94 -4.46
C GLU A 68 -4.13 26.38 -4.92
N ILE A 69 -3.69 27.27 -4.04
CA ILE A 69 -3.35 28.65 -4.37
C ILE A 69 -2.20 28.79 -5.37
N TYR A 70 -1.40 27.75 -5.54
CA TYR A 70 -0.30 27.67 -6.51
C TYR A 70 -0.61 26.73 -7.68
N GLY A 71 -1.87 26.39 -7.91
CA GLY A 71 -2.30 25.48 -8.97
C GLY A 71 -2.49 24.03 -8.53
N GLY A 72 -2.17 23.72 -7.30
CA GLY A 72 -2.34 22.40 -6.69
C GLY A 72 -1.33 21.35 -7.15
N THR A 73 -1.17 20.30 -6.35
CA THR A 73 -0.39 19.11 -6.71
C THR A 73 -1.34 17.97 -7.05
N ARG A 74 -1.16 17.34 -8.21
CA ARG A 74 -2.03 16.26 -8.66
C ARG A 74 -2.02 15.10 -7.65
N ALA A 75 -3.23 14.67 -7.24
CA ALA A 75 -3.46 13.59 -6.28
C ALA A 75 -2.73 13.78 -4.94
N ALA A 76 -2.63 15.03 -4.50
CA ALA A 76 -2.25 15.41 -3.15
C ALA A 76 -3.42 16.17 -2.52
N TRP A 77 -3.72 15.84 -1.26
CA TRP A 77 -4.89 16.35 -0.56
C TRP A 77 -4.54 16.73 0.87
N ASP A 78 -5.00 17.88 1.28
CA ASP A 78 -4.98 18.31 2.67
C ASP A 78 -6.32 17.95 3.32
N TYR A 79 -6.28 17.38 4.53
CA TYR A 79 -7.50 17.11 5.28
C TYR A 79 -7.96 18.38 6.00
N GLY A 80 -9.16 18.85 5.64
CA GLY A 80 -9.78 20.00 6.28
C GLY A 80 -10.37 19.68 7.67
N PRO A 81 -11.03 20.64 8.33
CA PRO A 81 -11.51 20.49 9.72
C PRO A 81 -12.36 19.24 9.95
N PHE A 82 -13.32 18.93 9.08
CA PHE A 82 -14.14 17.74 9.22
C PHE A 82 -13.39 16.47 8.80
N GLY A 83 -12.49 16.56 7.83
CA GLY A 83 -11.70 15.43 7.35
C GLY A 83 -10.71 14.93 8.38
N VAL A 84 -10.02 15.84 9.08
CA VAL A 84 -9.07 15.47 10.14
C VAL A 84 -9.78 14.80 11.30
N GLU A 85 -10.94 15.31 11.74
CA GLU A 85 -11.71 14.69 12.81
C GLU A 85 -12.20 13.28 12.45
N LEU A 86 -12.73 13.10 11.24
CA LEU A 86 -13.14 11.78 10.75
C LEU A 86 -11.94 10.81 10.71
N LYS A 87 -10.82 11.25 10.14
CA LYS A 87 -9.60 10.46 10.06
C LYS A 87 -9.08 10.03 11.44
N GLU A 88 -8.97 10.98 12.37
CA GLU A 88 -8.49 10.71 13.72
C GLU A 88 -9.46 9.82 14.51
N ASN A 89 -10.77 9.94 14.30
CA ASN A 89 -11.74 9.04 14.90
C ASN A 89 -11.55 7.60 14.41
N ILE A 90 -11.34 7.39 13.10
CA ILE A 90 -11.05 6.06 12.54
C ILE A 90 -9.76 5.47 13.13
N LYS A 91 -8.67 6.25 13.16
CA LYS A 91 -7.39 5.83 13.73
C LYS A 91 -7.53 5.46 15.21
N ARG A 92 -8.26 6.25 15.98
CA ARG A 92 -8.49 6.04 17.41
C ARG A 92 -9.29 4.78 17.67
N GLN A 93 -10.33 4.50 16.88
CA GLN A 93 -11.11 3.26 16.99
C GLN A 93 -10.27 2.04 16.63
N TRP A 94 -9.46 2.13 15.57
CA TRP A 94 -8.56 1.06 15.18
C TRP A 94 -7.52 0.78 16.28
N TRP A 95 -6.87 1.82 16.79
CA TRP A 95 -5.86 1.70 17.85
C TRP A 95 -6.45 1.11 19.12
N ARG A 96 -7.64 1.56 19.48
CA ARG A 96 -8.36 1.02 20.63
C ARG A 96 -8.65 -0.48 20.48
N ALA A 97 -9.09 -0.92 19.31
CA ALA A 97 -9.44 -2.31 19.05
C ALA A 97 -8.20 -3.22 18.90
N MET A 98 -7.14 -2.71 18.26
CA MET A 98 -5.98 -3.52 17.89
C MET A 98 -4.84 -3.46 18.91
N VAL A 99 -4.76 -2.42 19.72
CA VAL A 99 -3.66 -2.21 20.69
C VAL A 99 -4.19 -2.10 22.13
N THR A 100 -5.00 -1.06 22.40
CA THR A 100 -5.32 -0.71 23.78
C THR A 100 -6.14 -1.77 24.53
N ARG A 101 -7.00 -2.51 23.84
CA ARG A 101 -7.86 -3.56 24.40
C ARG A 101 -7.24 -4.96 24.35
N ARG A 102 -5.95 -5.05 24.01
CA ARG A 102 -5.26 -6.34 23.81
C ARG A 102 -3.98 -6.39 24.65
N ASP A 103 -3.74 -7.55 25.24
CA ASP A 103 -2.50 -7.83 25.98
C ASP A 103 -1.41 -8.39 25.07
N ASP A 104 -1.77 -8.89 23.89
CA ASP A 104 -0.88 -9.53 22.93
C ASP A 104 -0.40 -8.60 21.80
N VAL A 105 -0.75 -7.31 21.83
CA VAL A 105 -0.30 -6.32 20.85
C VAL A 105 0.26 -5.09 21.57
N VAL A 106 1.36 -4.57 21.05
CA VAL A 106 2.00 -3.34 21.52
C VAL A 106 2.15 -2.33 20.40
N GLY A 107 2.20 -1.05 20.77
CA GLY A 107 2.36 0.04 19.80
C GLY A 107 3.82 0.37 19.54
N LEU A 108 4.08 0.86 18.33
CA LEU A 108 5.37 1.42 17.89
C LEU A 108 5.11 2.66 17.05
N ASP A 109 6.01 3.63 17.11
CA ASP A 109 6.09 4.71 16.12
C ASP A 109 7.53 4.82 15.63
N SER A 110 7.79 4.28 14.45
CA SER A 110 9.12 4.30 13.82
C SER A 110 9.28 5.48 12.87
N SER A 111 10.52 5.85 12.60
CA SER A 111 10.87 6.97 11.72
C SER A 111 10.30 6.80 10.31
N VAL A 112 9.89 7.92 9.70
CA VAL A 112 9.47 8.01 8.30
C VAL A 112 10.65 7.88 7.36
N ILE A 113 11.76 8.56 7.68
CA ILE A 113 12.99 8.53 6.92
C ILE A 113 13.85 7.39 7.46
N LEU A 114 14.17 6.42 6.60
CA LEU A 114 14.98 5.26 6.95
C LEU A 114 16.21 5.15 6.02
N PRO A 115 17.33 4.63 6.54
CA PRO A 115 18.54 4.46 5.77
C PRO A 115 18.33 3.46 4.63
N ARG A 116 19.11 3.65 3.56
CA ARG A 116 19.06 2.84 2.33
C ARG A 116 19.17 1.34 2.61
N GLU A 117 19.97 0.95 3.58
CA GLU A 117 20.25 -0.43 3.93
C GLU A 117 19.00 -1.21 4.32
N VAL A 118 18.05 -0.59 5.00
CA VAL A 118 16.77 -1.19 5.37
C VAL A 118 16.00 -1.61 4.10
N TRP A 119 16.01 -0.75 3.09
CA TRP A 119 15.28 -0.96 1.84
C TRP A 119 15.99 -1.89 0.86
N VAL A 120 17.32 -1.97 0.96
CA VAL A 120 18.11 -3.00 0.26
C VAL A 120 17.84 -4.37 0.87
N ALA A 121 17.88 -4.47 2.21
CA ALA A 121 17.63 -5.72 2.91
C ALA A 121 16.23 -6.27 2.69
N SER A 122 15.23 -5.39 2.58
CA SER A 122 13.83 -5.76 2.30
C SER A 122 13.52 -5.95 0.81
N GLY A 123 14.48 -5.69 -0.08
CA GLY A 123 14.32 -5.81 -1.53
C GLY A 123 13.69 -4.61 -2.24
N HIS A 124 13.13 -3.63 -1.50
CA HIS A 124 12.39 -2.50 -2.10
C HIS A 124 13.22 -1.67 -3.09
N VAL A 125 14.52 -1.52 -2.88
CA VAL A 125 15.37 -0.77 -3.81
C VAL A 125 15.49 -1.46 -5.16
N GLY A 126 15.44 -2.80 -5.18
CA GLY A 126 15.61 -3.60 -6.40
C GLY A 126 14.30 -3.98 -7.11
N VAL A 127 13.22 -4.24 -6.36
CA VAL A 127 12.01 -4.86 -6.94
C VAL A 127 10.73 -4.03 -6.76
N PHE A 128 10.79 -2.91 -6.05
CA PHE A 128 9.61 -2.06 -5.88
C PHE A 128 9.47 -1.10 -7.06
N ASN A 129 9.34 -1.69 -8.25
CA ASN A 129 9.27 -0.99 -9.52
C ASN A 129 7.94 -1.26 -10.21
N ASP A 130 7.45 -0.23 -10.91
CA ASP A 130 6.35 -0.37 -11.86
C ASP A 130 6.92 -0.25 -13.28
N PRO A 131 6.51 -1.10 -14.24
CA PRO A 131 6.92 -0.98 -15.64
C PRO A 131 6.23 0.23 -16.27
N LEU A 132 6.98 1.29 -16.51
CA LEU A 132 6.50 2.55 -17.08
C LEU A 132 6.70 2.56 -18.60
N THR A 133 5.64 2.81 -19.34
CA THR A 133 5.68 3.12 -20.78
C THR A 133 5.03 4.47 -21.07
N GLU A 134 5.39 5.09 -22.18
CA GLU A 134 4.83 6.36 -22.67
C GLU A 134 4.21 6.16 -24.05
N CYS A 135 3.01 6.69 -24.25
CA CYS A 135 2.41 6.72 -25.57
C CYS A 135 3.13 7.74 -26.47
N LEU A 136 3.70 7.31 -27.58
CA LEU A 136 4.45 8.16 -28.51
C LEU A 136 3.58 9.24 -29.20
N SER A 137 2.25 9.02 -29.23
CA SER A 137 1.33 9.95 -29.89
C SER A 137 0.80 11.04 -28.96
N CYS A 138 0.49 10.72 -27.70
CA CYS A 138 -0.11 11.68 -26.76
C CYS A 138 0.73 11.99 -25.52
N HIS A 139 1.92 11.39 -25.43
CA HIS A 139 2.89 11.55 -24.34
C HIS A 139 2.34 11.26 -22.93
N LYS A 140 1.25 10.46 -22.85
CA LYS A 140 0.74 9.97 -21.58
C LYS A 140 1.56 8.78 -21.10
N ARG A 141 2.00 8.85 -19.85
CA ARG A 141 2.71 7.75 -19.17
C ARG A 141 1.72 6.84 -18.48
N MET A 142 1.93 5.55 -18.62
CA MET A 142 1.05 4.51 -18.09
C MET A 142 1.87 3.30 -17.66
N ARG A 143 1.29 2.46 -16.80
CA ARG A 143 1.89 1.17 -16.44
C ARG A 143 1.64 0.18 -17.57
N ALA A 144 2.70 -0.49 -18.00
CA ALA A 144 2.62 -1.46 -19.09
C ALA A 144 1.76 -2.67 -18.70
N ASP A 145 1.94 -3.20 -17.49
CA ASP A 145 1.17 -4.32 -16.95
C ASP A 145 -0.34 -4.03 -16.91
N HIS A 146 -0.76 -2.83 -16.44
CA HIS A 146 -2.19 -2.46 -16.45
C HIS A 146 -2.77 -2.30 -17.87
N LEU A 147 -1.95 -1.90 -18.82
CA LEU A 147 -2.37 -1.83 -20.24
C LEU A 147 -2.62 -3.23 -20.77
N GLN A 148 -1.73 -4.19 -20.48
CA GLN A 148 -1.84 -5.59 -20.86
C GLN A 148 -3.04 -6.25 -20.17
N GLU A 149 -3.20 -6.08 -18.85
CA GLU A 149 -4.37 -6.56 -18.11
C GLU A 149 -5.69 -6.03 -18.67
N GLY A 150 -5.74 -4.73 -18.97
CA GLY A 150 -6.92 -4.08 -19.53
C GLY A 150 -7.25 -4.59 -20.96
N HIS A 151 -6.24 -4.91 -21.75
CA HIS A 151 -6.39 -5.52 -23.07
C HIS A 151 -6.87 -6.97 -22.93
N ALA A 152 -6.23 -7.75 -22.06
CA ALA A 152 -6.60 -9.14 -21.76
C ALA A 152 -8.07 -9.26 -21.36
N ALA A 153 -8.51 -8.42 -20.43
CA ALA A 153 -9.88 -8.41 -19.94
C ALA A 153 -10.92 -8.11 -21.03
N LYS A 154 -10.57 -7.26 -22.00
CA LYS A 154 -11.46 -6.92 -23.14
C LYS A 154 -11.57 -8.04 -24.18
N HIS A 155 -10.48 -8.80 -24.35
CA HIS A 155 -10.38 -9.82 -25.41
C HIS A 155 -10.49 -11.26 -24.89
N GLY A 156 -10.67 -11.44 -23.57
CA GLY A 156 -10.80 -12.77 -22.95
C GLY A 156 -9.50 -13.57 -22.96
N ILE A 157 -8.34 -12.90 -22.94
CA ILE A 157 -7.02 -13.53 -22.93
C ILE A 157 -6.68 -13.91 -21.47
N ALA A 158 -6.29 -15.16 -21.26
CA ALA A 158 -6.06 -15.69 -19.91
C ALA A 158 -4.76 -15.19 -19.27
N ASP A 159 -3.72 -14.96 -20.09
CA ASP A 159 -2.40 -14.53 -19.65
C ASP A 159 -2.08 -13.12 -20.17
N PRO A 160 -2.19 -12.07 -19.33
CA PRO A 160 -1.88 -10.71 -19.72
C PRO A 160 -0.41 -10.49 -20.10
N ASP A 161 0.52 -11.25 -19.52
CA ASP A 161 1.96 -11.09 -19.77
C ASP A 161 2.37 -11.55 -21.16
N SER A 162 1.52 -12.36 -21.83
CA SER A 162 1.73 -12.79 -23.22
C SER A 162 1.44 -11.70 -24.25
N ILE A 163 0.83 -10.58 -23.85
CA ILE A 163 0.35 -9.54 -24.78
C ILE A 163 1.47 -8.55 -25.08
N SER A 164 1.79 -8.38 -26.38
CA SER A 164 2.68 -7.31 -26.83
C SER A 164 2.00 -5.95 -26.71
N LEU A 165 2.73 -4.93 -26.24
CA LEU A 165 2.22 -3.55 -26.22
C LEU A 165 1.89 -3.02 -27.61
N GLU A 166 2.44 -3.60 -28.67
CA GLU A 166 2.09 -3.27 -30.07
C GLU A 166 0.62 -3.57 -30.41
N GLU A 167 0.01 -4.49 -29.66
CA GLU A 167 -1.40 -4.85 -29.84
C GLU A 167 -2.35 -3.96 -29.07
N VAL A 168 -1.82 -3.20 -28.10
CA VAL A 168 -2.61 -2.45 -27.12
C VAL A 168 -2.89 -1.03 -27.61
N ASN A 169 -4.17 -0.64 -27.61
CA ASN A 169 -4.58 0.73 -27.89
C ASN A 169 -4.37 1.63 -26.70
N CYS A 170 -3.89 2.85 -26.95
CA CYS A 170 -3.77 3.86 -25.91
C CYS A 170 -5.17 4.25 -25.38
N PRO A 171 -5.47 4.07 -24.08
CA PRO A 171 -6.78 4.44 -23.55
C PRO A 171 -7.06 5.94 -23.54
N ASN A 172 -6.04 6.79 -23.78
CA ASN A 172 -6.20 8.23 -23.84
C ASN A 172 -6.46 8.77 -25.25
N CYS A 173 -5.73 8.29 -26.26
CA CYS A 173 -5.84 8.79 -27.63
C CYS A 173 -6.32 7.77 -28.66
N GLY A 174 -6.46 6.51 -28.28
CA GLY A 174 -6.94 5.42 -29.15
C GLY A 174 -5.89 4.83 -30.10
N ASN A 175 -4.72 5.45 -30.28
CA ASN A 175 -3.70 4.95 -31.20
C ASN A 175 -3.14 3.60 -30.73
N LYS A 176 -3.00 2.67 -31.68
CA LYS A 176 -2.53 1.31 -31.44
C LYS A 176 -1.01 1.22 -31.54
N GLY A 177 -0.38 0.46 -30.63
CA GLY A 177 1.03 0.05 -30.74
C GLY A 177 2.06 1.18 -30.66
N GLN A 178 1.65 2.37 -30.25
CA GLN A 178 2.51 3.55 -30.19
C GLN A 178 3.06 3.74 -28.77
N TRP A 179 3.91 2.82 -28.31
CA TRP A 179 4.47 2.80 -26.97
C TRP A 179 6.00 2.82 -26.97
N THR A 180 6.59 3.50 -25.99
CA THR A 180 8.01 3.32 -25.70
C THR A 180 8.25 1.95 -25.08
N GLU A 181 9.48 1.45 -25.17
CA GLU A 181 9.87 0.26 -24.41
C GLU A 181 9.65 0.50 -22.91
N PRO A 182 9.04 -0.45 -22.19
CA PRO A 182 8.81 -0.33 -20.75
C PRO A 182 10.14 -0.16 -20.00
N ARG A 183 10.15 0.76 -19.04
CA ARG A 183 11.29 1.00 -18.14
C ARG A 183 10.86 0.86 -16.71
N ASP A 184 11.69 0.24 -15.90
CA ASP A 184 11.47 0.14 -14.47
C ASP A 184 11.47 1.52 -13.81
N PHE A 185 10.36 1.84 -13.17
CA PHE A 185 10.20 3.05 -12.38
C PHE A 185 10.10 2.69 -10.91
N ASN A 186 11.13 2.99 -10.15
CA ASN A 186 11.13 2.73 -8.71
C ASN A 186 10.21 3.72 -7.98
N MET A 187 9.27 3.17 -7.21
CA MET A 187 8.26 3.95 -6.49
C MET A 187 8.76 4.54 -5.17
N MET A 188 10.01 4.32 -4.78
CA MET A 188 10.60 4.90 -3.57
C MET A 188 10.86 6.39 -3.74
N LEU A 189 10.34 7.21 -2.83
CA LEU A 189 10.73 8.62 -2.72
C LEU A 189 12.06 8.75 -2.00
N LYS A 190 13.02 9.40 -2.63
CA LYS A 190 14.39 9.62 -2.13
C LYS A 190 14.50 10.97 -1.43
N THR A 191 15.37 11.03 -0.44
CA THR A 191 15.82 12.26 0.21
C THR A 191 17.29 12.13 0.59
N TYR A 192 17.93 13.24 0.92
CA TYR A 192 19.30 13.27 1.38
C TYR A 192 19.36 13.90 2.76
N LEU A 193 20.11 13.28 3.66
CA LEU A 193 20.44 13.82 4.98
C LEU A 193 21.87 14.33 4.96
N GLY A 194 22.09 15.51 5.57
CA GLY A 194 23.39 16.18 5.57
C GLY A 194 23.51 17.27 4.50
N PRO A 195 24.64 17.98 4.46
CA PRO A 195 24.82 19.16 3.63
C PRO A 195 25.12 18.87 2.15
N VAL A 196 25.42 17.61 1.81
CA VAL A 196 25.82 17.19 0.44
C VAL A 196 24.91 16.07 -0.04
N GLU A 197 24.44 16.19 -1.27
CA GLU A 197 23.63 15.15 -1.94
C GLU A 197 24.55 14.11 -2.56
N ASP A 198 25.05 13.18 -1.74
CA ASP A 198 25.86 12.05 -2.15
C ASP A 198 25.26 10.71 -1.74
N LYS A 199 25.97 9.62 -2.07
CA LYS A 199 25.50 8.26 -1.74
C LYS A 199 25.43 8.00 -0.23
N SER A 200 26.22 8.67 0.57
CA SER A 200 26.26 8.47 2.03
C SER A 200 25.05 9.11 2.72
N GLY A 201 24.57 10.22 2.17
CA GLY A 201 23.38 10.92 2.64
C GLY A 201 22.05 10.36 2.11
N LEU A 202 22.09 9.40 1.18
CA LEU A 202 20.87 8.88 0.53
C LEU A 202 20.00 8.09 1.50
N HIS A 203 18.81 8.61 1.73
CA HIS A 203 17.75 8.01 2.53
C HIS A 203 16.45 7.91 1.72
N TYR A 204 15.48 7.18 2.25
CA TYR A 204 14.18 7.02 1.60
C TYR A 204 13.05 7.33 2.58
N LEU A 205 12.00 7.94 2.06
CA LEU A 205 10.72 7.99 2.73
C LEU A 205 10.08 6.59 2.65
N ARG A 206 9.62 6.07 3.77
CA ARG A 206 9.07 4.71 3.82
C ARG A 206 7.84 4.56 2.91
N PRO A 207 7.79 3.54 2.04
CA PRO A 207 6.62 3.23 1.22
C PRO A 207 5.56 2.43 2.00
N GLU A 208 5.93 1.89 3.17
CA GLU A 208 5.07 1.19 4.11
C GLU A 208 5.67 1.20 5.51
N THR A 209 4.85 0.88 6.50
CA THR A 209 5.26 0.91 7.93
C THR A 209 5.90 -0.38 8.42
N ALA A 210 5.79 -1.48 7.67
CA ALA A 210 6.21 -2.81 8.10
C ALA A 210 7.70 -2.91 8.44
N GLN A 211 8.59 -2.35 7.62
CA GLN A 211 10.04 -2.44 7.86
C GLN A 211 10.46 -1.76 9.15
N GLY A 212 9.81 -0.65 9.52
CA GLY A 212 10.01 -0.03 10.82
C GLY A 212 9.69 -0.96 11.98
N ILE A 213 8.67 -1.79 11.84
CA ILE A 213 8.32 -2.83 12.82
C ILE A 213 9.38 -3.92 12.86
N PHE A 214 9.80 -4.44 11.71
CA PHE A 214 10.80 -5.52 11.64
C PHE A 214 12.15 -5.13 12.22
N VAL A 215 12.68 -3.95 11.88
CA VAL A 215 13.98 -3.51 12.40
C VAL A 215 13.96 -3.24 13.91
N ASN A 216 12.78 -2.95 14.47
CA ASN A 216 12.59 -2.74 15.91
C ASN A 216 12.09 -3.98 16.65
N PHE A 217 11.91 -5.11 15.99
CA PHE A 217 11.36 -6.32 16.60
C PHE A 217 12.10 -6.71 17.89
N GLN A 218 13.44 -6.80 17.85
CA GLN A 218 14.24 -7.19 19.01
C GLN A 218 14.15 -6.16 20.14
N ASN A 219 14.14 -4.87 19.82
CA ASN A 219 14.00 -3.79 20.78
C ASN A 219 12.66 -3.88 21.53
N VAL A 220 11.58 -4.09 20.76
CA VAL A 220 10.22 -4.20 21.31
C VAL A 220 10.07 -5.49 22.12
N LEU A 221 10.55 -6.62 21.61
CA LEU A 221 10.50 -7.90 22.31
C LEU A 221 11.16 -7.80 23.69
N THR A 222 12.32 -7.14 23.77
CA THR A 222 13.07 -6.97 25.01
C THR A 222 12.40 -5.98 25.96
N SER A 223 12.05 -4.79 25.47
CA SER A 223 11.51 -3.70 26.30
C SER A 223 10.10 -3.98 26.80
N ALA A 224 9.25 -4.57 25.96
CA ALA A 224 7.89 -4.94 26.31
C ALA A 224 7.79 -6.33 26.98
N ARG A 225 8.92 -7.06 27.14
CA ARG A 225 8.99 -8.42 27.72
C ARG A 225 7.99 -9.38 27.08
N LYS A 226 7.79 -9.28 25.78
CA LYS A 226 6.86 -10.12 25.01
C LYS A 226 7.56 -11.39 24.51
N LYS A 227 6.76 -12.39 24.22
CA LYS A 227 7.14 -13.63 23.51
C LYS A 227 6.09 -13.91 22.46
N PRO A 228 6.43 -14.52 21.30
CA PRO A 228 5.43 -14.99 20.37
C PRO A 228 4.44 -15.96 21.04
N PRO A 229 3.13 -15.87 20.72
CA PRO A 229 2.55 -14.96 19.73
C PRO A 229 2.33 -13.54 20.29
N PHE A 230 2.72 -12.50 19.54
CA PHE A 230 2.38 -11.12 19.86
C PHE A 230 2.47 -10.22 18.62
N GLY A 231 1.78 -9.09 18.66
CA GLY A 231 1.75 -8.10 17.58
C GLY A 231 2.48 -6.80 17.91
N ILE A 232 3.00 -6.16 16.87
CA ILE A 232 3.49 -4.77 16.93
C ILE A 232 2.67 -3.96 15.93
N ALA A 233 1.98 -2.94 16.41
CA ALA A 233 1.10 -2.11 15.61
C ALA A 233 1.67 -0.70 15.45
N GLN A 234 1.43 -0.10 14.29
CA GLN A 234 1.83 1.26 13.99
C GLN A 234 0.78 1.96 13.15
N THR A 235 0.57 3.25 13.41
CA THR A 235 -0.12 4.15 12.49
C THR A 235 0.87 5.21 12.02
N GLY A 236 0.77 5.63 10.76
CA GLY A 236 1.63 6.70 10.28
C GLY A 236 1.62 6.87 8.77
N LYS A 237 2.27 7.93 8.34
CA LYS A 237 2.38 8.26 6.91
C LYS A 237 3.34 7.33 6.19
N SER A 238 2.99 7.03 4.94
CA SER A 238 3.80 6.30 3.97
C SER A 238 3.74 7.01 2.62
N PHE A 239 4.73 6.75 1.77
CA PHE A 239 4.97 7.53 0.57
C PHE A 239 5.29 6.64 -0.62
N ARG A 240 4.58 6.81 -1.71
CA ARG A 240 4.84 6.08 -2.95
C ARG A 240 4.84 7.04 -4.13
N ASN A 241 5.85 7.06 -4.93
CA ASN A 241 5.92 7.88 -6.14
C ASN A 241 5.06 7.27 -7.25
N GLU A 242 3.75 7.31 -7.07
CA GLU A 242 2.78 6.71 -7.99
C GLU A 242 2.87 7.32 -9.40
N ILE A 243 2.91 6.46 -10.41
CA ILE A 243 2.94 6.86 -11.84
C ILE A 243 1.59 7.45 -12.24
N THR A 244 0.51 6.77 -11.86
CA THR A 244 -0.87 7.15 -12.17
C THR A 244 -1.66 7.45 -10.90
N PRO A 245 -1.28 8.50 -10.14
CA PRO A 245 -2.03 8.88 -8.96
C PRO A 245 -3.39 9.45 -9.36
N GLY A 246 -4.39 9.26 -8.51
CA GLY A 246 -5.73 9.79 -8.81
C GLY A 246 -6.84 9.08 -8.06
N ASN A 247 -8.03 9.14 -8.65
CA ASN A 247 -9.24 8.60 -8.05
C ASN A 247 -9.47 9.17 -6.64
N PHE A 248 -9.50 10.51 -6.56
CA PHE A 248 -9.70 11.25 -5.30
C PHE A 248 -8.60 10.92 -4.27
N ILE A 249 -8.98 10.59 -3.02
CA ILE A 249 -8.06 10.25 -1.93
C ILE A 249 -7.63 8.77 -1.95
N PHE A 250 -8.12 7.96 -2.90
CA PHE A 250 -7.90 6.51 -2.90
C PHE A 250 -6.51 6.11 -3.39
N ARG A 251 -5.86 6.95 -4.23
CA ARG A 251 -4.51 6.69 -4.72
C ARG A 251 -3.68 7.96 -4.75
N THR A 252 -2.98 8.22 -3.66
CA THR A 252 -2.17 9.39 -3.43
C THR A 252 -0.71 9.01 -3.21
N ARG A 253 0.22 9.97 -3.38
CA ARG A 253 1.65 9.74 -3.15
C ARG A 253 2.02 9.77 -1.67
N GLU A 254 1.25 10.49 -0.88
CA GLU A 254 1.34 10.53 0.58
C GLU A 254 0.01 10.02 1.15
N PHE A 255 0.06 9.02 2.02
CA PHE A 255 -1.12 8.39 2.61
C PHE A 255 -0.81 7.92 4.02
N GLU A 256 -1.83 7.59 4.80
CA GLU A 256 -1.67 6.99 6.12
C GLU A 256 -1.96 5.49 6.08
N GLN A 257 -1.18 4.74 6.85
CA GLN A 257 -1.39 3.32 7.10
C GLN A 257 -1.67 3.09 8.58
N MET A 258 -2.52 2.12 8.84
CA MET A 258 -2.69 1.46 10.12
C MET A 258 -2.30 0.00 9.90
N ALA A 259 -1.14 -0.40 10.37
CA ALA A 259 -0.57 -1.72 10.13
C ALA A 259 -0.24 -2.42 11.45
N MET A 260 -0.34 -3.73 11.46
CA MET A 260 0.11 -4.58 12.56
C MET A 260 0.79 -5.82 11.97
N GLU A 261 1.97 -6.11 12.46
CA GLU A 261 2.68 -7.35 12.18
C GLU A 261 2.52 -8.26 13.42
N PHE A 262 1.92 -9.43 13.23
CA PHE A 262 1.70 -10.38 14.32
C PHE A 262 2.68 -11.54 14.19
N PHE A 263 3.53 -11.71 15.19
CA PHE A 263 4.63 -12.66 15.20
C PHE A 263 4.19 -13.93 15.93
N VAL A 264 4.30 -15.07 15.24
CA VAL A 264 3.84 -16.37 15.71
C VAL A 264 4.95 -17.41 15.66
N GLU A 265 4.78 -18.52 16.35
CA GLU A 265 5.69 -19.67 16.22
C GLU A 265 5.48 -20.34 14.86
N PRO A 266 6.55 -20.88 14.24
CA PRO A 266 6.44 -21.61 12.97
C PRO A 266 5.46 -22.77 13.06
N GLY A 267 4.57 -22.89 12.08
CA GLY A 267 3.56 -23.95 12.00
C GLY A 267 2.22 -23.61 12.67
N THR A 268 2.08 -22.40 13.25
CA THR A 268 0.80 -21.90 13.81
C THR A 268 0.23 -20.74 12.98
N ASP A 269 0.84 -20.44 11.88
CA ASP A 269 0.55 -19.25 11.04
C ASP A 269 -0.84 -19.32 10.38
N GLU A 270 -1.28 -20.49 9.94
CA GLU A 270 -2.61 -20.66 9.32
C GLU A 270 -3.74 -20.42 10.33
N GLU A 271 -3.60 -20.95 11.55
CA GLU A 271 -4.58 -20.76 12.62
C GLU A 271 -4.68 -19.26 13.02
N TRP A 272 -3.54 -18.62 13.22
CA TRP A 272 -3.49 -17.19 13.54
C TRP A 272 -3.98 -16.33 12.39
N HIS A 273 -3.74 -16.71 11.14
CA HIS A 273 -4.27 -16.02 9.97
C HIS A 273 -5.79 -16.04 9.96
N GLN A 274 -6.41 -17.23 10.16
CA GLN A 274 -7.87 -17.33 10.22
C GLN A 274 -8.44 -16.52 11.39
N TYR A 275 -7.83 -16.62 12.57
CA TYR A 275 -8.23 -15.81 13.74
C TYR A 275 -8.27 -14.32 13.42
N TRP A 276 -7.24 -13.79 12.75
CA TRP A 276 -7.19 -12.38 12.42
C TRP A 276 -8.17 -12.00 11.30
N ILE A 277 -8.48 -12.87 10.37
CA ILE A 277 -9.56 -12.65 9.40
C ILE A 277 -10.87 -12.43 10.13
N ASP A 278 -11.20 -13.29 11.07
CA ASP A 278 -12.46 -13.22 11.83
C ASP A 278 -12.53 -11.94 12.69
N VAL A 279 -11.48 -11.65 13.43
CA VAL A 279 -11.38 -10.44 14.27
C VAL A 279 -11.49 -9.16 13.42
N ARG A 280 -10.87 -9.12 12.26
CA ARG A 280 -10.93 -7.95 11.37
C ARG A 280 -12.29 -7.80 10.70
N THR A 281 -12.88 -8.91 10.29
CA THR A 281 -14.22 -8.90 9.69
C THR A 281 -15.25 -8.41 10.71
N ALA A 282 -15.21 -8.90 11.93
CA ALA A 282 -16.09 -8.42 13.01
C ALA A 282 -15.91 -6.91 13.24
N TRP A 283 -14.67 -6.41 13.31
CA TRP A 283 -14.43 -4.98 13.52
C TRP A 283 -15.00 -4.06 12.41
N TYR A 284 -15.15 -4.55 11.19
CA TYR A 284 -15.77 -3.78 10.09
C TYR A 284 -17.28 -3.85 10.09
N THR A 285 -17.88 -4.83 10.78
CA THR A 285 -19.33 -5.05 10.79
C THR A 285 -20.01 -4.51 12.04
N ASP A 286 -19.30 -4.36 13.14
CA ASP A 286 -19.73 -3.76 14.41
C ASP A 286 -19.62 -2.21 14.39
#